data_20b499fb568a39eb65dbb89648670a5f
#
_entry.id   20b499fb568a39eb65dbb89648670a5f
#
_cell.length_a   1.000
_cell.length_b   1.000
_cell.length_c   1.000
_cell.angle_alpha   90.00
_cell.angle_beta   90.00
_cell.angle_gamma   90.00
#
_symmetry.space_group_name_H-M   'P 1'
#
loop_
_entity.id
_entity.type
_entity.pdbx_description
1 polymer ?
#
loop_
_entity_poly.entity_id
_entity_poly.type
_entity_poly.pdbx_seq_one_letter_code
_entity_poly.pdbx_strand_id
1 'polypeptide(L)'
;MLILRLLDEEDMYGYQIVQEINKRSEGMFTLKEGSLYPVLYRLIEGGLVSDRMEIVGKRLRKYYHIETKGKERLKEIRQEYNNIITGINKILGT
;
A
#
# COMPACT_ATOMS: atom_id res chain seq x y z
N MET A 1 3.44 -3.47 -2.52
CA MET A 1 2.16 -3.78 -3.20
C MET A 1 0.94 -3.40 -2.36
N LEU A 2 0.87 -3.82 -1.11
CA LEU A 2 -0.32 -3.61 -0.28
C LEU A 2 -0.66 -2.14 -0.07
N ILE A 3 0.34 -1.32 0.21
CA ILE A 3 0.15 0.12 0.41
C ILE A 3 -0.36 0.79 -0.87
N LEU A 4 0.25 0.46 -2.00
CA LEU A 4 -0.18 1.00 -3.30
C LEU A 4 -1.61 0.60 -3.63
N ARG A 5 -1.99 -0.64 -3.31
CA ARG A 5 -3.36 -1.11 -3.54
C ARG A 5 -4.38 -0.32 -2.72
N LEU A 6 -4.07 -0.03 -1.46
CA LEU A 6 -4.95 0.76 -0.60
C LEU A 6 -5.07 2.20 -1.11
N LEU A 7 -3.94 2.81 -1.46
CA LEU A 7 -3.93 4.19 -1.95
C LEU A 7 -4.57 4.33 -3.34
N ASP A 8 -4.65 3.24 -4.09
CA ASP A 8 -5.38 3.24 -5.37
C ASP A 8 -6.89 3.38 -5.18
N GLU A 9 -7.41 2.98 -4.03
CA GLU A 9 -8.82 3.17 -3.69
C GLU A 9 -9.11 4.60 -3.25
N GLU A 10 -8.30 5.12 -2.33
CA GLU A 10 -8.43 6.47 -1.78
C GLU A 10 -7.14 6.91 -1.10
N ASP A 11 -6.98 8.20 -0.93
CA ASP A 11 -5.89 8.75 -0.12
C ASP A 11 -6.09 8.38 1.34
N MET A 12 -5.01 8.05 2.03
CA MET A 12 -5.05 7.63 3.42
C MET A 12 -3.91 8.25 4.22
N TYR A 13 -4.14 8.49 5.50
CA TYR A 13 -3.07 8.82 6.44
C TYR A 13 -2.47 7.55 7.03
N GLY A 14 -1.28 7.66 7.64
CA GLY A 14 -0.49 6.48 8.06
C GLY A 14 -1.24 5.50 8.94
N TYR A 15 -1.90 5.99 9.99
CA TYR A 15 -2.65 5.12 10.91
C TYR A 15 -3.81 4.39 10.19
N GLN A 16 -4.46 5.06 9.25
CA GLN A 16 -5.52 4.47 8.45
C GLN A 16 -5.00 3.30 7.59
N ILE A 17 -3.81 3.47 7.01
CA ILE A 17 -3.16 2.40 6.23
C ILE A 17 -2.91 1.19 7.12
N VAL A 18 -2.38 1.40 8.33
CA VAL A 18 -2.13 0.33 9.30
C VAL A 18 -3.43 -0.40 9.66
N GLN A 19 -4.47 0.35 9.98
CA GLN A 19 -5.77 -0.23 10.32
C GLN A 19 -6.35 -1.06 9.19
N GLU A 20 -6.29 -0.56 7.95
CA GLU A 20 -6.85 -1.27 6.80
C GLU A 20 -6.09 -2.56 6.49
N ILE A 21 -4.76 -2.55 6.58
CA ILE A 21 -3.96 -3.77 6.37
C ILE A 21 -4.33 -4.84 7.41
N ASN A 22 -4.35 -4.46 8.69
CA ASN A 22 -4.66 -5.38 9.78
C ASN A 22 -6.09 -5.94 9.67
N LYS A 23 -7.04 -5.06 9.36
CA LYS A 23 -8.46 -5.42 9.23
C LYS A 23 -8.71 -6.34 8.04
N ARG A 24 -8.23 -5.97 6.85
CA ARG A 24 -8.48 -6.73 5.62
C ARG A 24 -7.76 -8.06 5.59
N SER A 25 -6.63 -8.17 6.27
CA SER A 25 -5.91 -9.44 6.42
C SER A 25 -6.47 -10.32 7.55
N GLU A 26 -7.50 -9.86 8.25
CA GLU A 26 -8.09 -10.55 9.40
C GLU A 26 -7.05 -10.88 10.47
N GLY A 27 -6.10 -9.94 10.66
CA GLY A 27 -5.02 -10.09 11.64
C GLY A 27 -3.84 -10.93 11.19
N MET A 28 -3.84 -11.43 9.96
CA MET A 28 -2.69 -12.18 9.42
C MET A 28 -1.45 -11.31 9.28
N PHE A 29 -1.63 -10.02 9.00
CA PHE A 29 -0.55 -9.04 8.98
C PHE A 29 -0.76 -8.06 10.11
N THR A 30 0.21 -7.96 11.02
CA THR A 30 0.21 -7.01 12.12
C THR A 30 1.29 -5.95 11.83
N LEU A 31 0.92 -4.97 11.02
CA LEU A 31 1.82 -3.87 10.67
C LEU A 31 1.76 -2.82 11.77
N LYS A 32 2.93 -2.30 12.16
CA LYS A 32 3.07 -1.16 13.08
C LYS A 32 3.43 0.09 12.30
N GLU A 33 3.04 1.26 12.81
CA GLU A 33 3.35 2.54 12.18
C GLU A 33 4.85 2.74 11.96
N GLY A 34 5.67 2.35 12.92
CA GLY A 34 7.13 2.48 12.81
C GLY A 34 7.72 1.70 11.65
N SER A 35 7.10 0.59 11.24
CA SER A 35 7.52 -0.19 10.08
C SER A 35 6.98 0.40 8.77
N LEU A 36 5.87 1.12 8.84
CA LEU A 36 5.21 1.71 7.68
C LEU A 36 6.00 2.89 7.10
N TYR A 37 6.45 3.81 7.95
CA TYR A 37 7.04 5.08 7.48
C TYR A 37 8.28 4.91 6.59
N PRO A 38 9.23 4.00 6.89
CA PRO A 38 10.36 3.77 5.97
C PRO A 38 9.92 3.32 4.59
N VAL A 39 8.86 2.52 4.49
CA VAL A 39 8.31 2.08 3.20
C VAL A 39 7.68 3.26 2.46
N LEU A 40 6.90 4.09 3.16
CA LEU A 40 6.30 5.29 2.56
C LEU A 40 7.36 6.25 2.03
N TYR A 41 8.44 6.46 2.77
CA TYR A 41 9.55 7.31 2.32
C TYR A 41 10.16 6.80 1.02
N ARG A 42 10.38 5.49 0.91
CA ARG A 42 10.91 4.90 -0.32
C ARG A 42 9.96 5.07 -1.50
N LEU A 43 8.66 4.93 -1.26
CA LEU A 43 7.65 5.14 -2.31
C LEU A 43 7.61 6.60 -2.77
N ILE A 44 7.76 7.54 -1.86
CA ILE A 44 7.82 8.97 -2.18
C ILE A 44 9.09 9.29 -2.96
N GLU A 45 10.25 8.80 -2.52
CA GLU A 45 11.52 8.99 -3.23
C GLU A 45 11.47 8.45 -4.66
N GLY A 46 10.79 7.34 -4.85
CA GLY A 46 10.62 6.73 -6.17
C GLY A 46 9.57 7.41 -7.04
N GLY A 47 8.85 8.40 -6.52
CA GLY A 47 7.79 9.09 -7.26
C GLY A 47 6.52 8.28 -7.43
N LEU A 48 6.36 7.19 -6.66
CA LEU A 48 5.18 6.32 -6.73
C LEU A 48 4.03 6.87 -5.89
N VAL A 49 4.36 7.61 -4.85
CA VAL A 49 3.43 8.18 -3.87
C VAL A 49 3.84 9.62 -3.58
N SER A 50 2.89 10.47 -3.33
CA SER A 50 3.12 11.82 -2.80
C SER A 50 2.42 11.97 -1.46
N ASP A 51 2.75 13.03 -0.74
CA ASP A 51 2.12 13.34 0.53
C ASP A 51 1.64 14.79 0.56
N ARG A 52 0.70 15.07 1.44
CA ARG A 52 0.22 16.42 1.72
C ARG A 52 -0.28 16.49 3.16
N MET A 53 -0.23 17.68 3.72
CA MET A 53 -0.77 17.94 5.05
C MET A 53 -2.21 18.45 4.91
N GLU A 54 -3.10 17.97 5.76
CA GLU A 54 -4.47 18.46 5.84
C GLU A 54 -4.87 18.66 7.30
N ILE A 55 -5.71 19.66 7.54
CA ILE A 55 -6.32 19.88 8.84
C ILE A 55 -7.67 19.16 8.85
N VAL A 56 -7.80 18.16 9.74
CA VAL A 56 -9.02 17.39 9.92
C VAL A 56 -9.50 17.63 11.36
N GLY A 57 -10.59 18.37 11.49
CA GLY A 57 -11.02 18.86 12.79
C GLY A 57 -9.98 19.82 13.36
N LYS A 58 -9.39 19.48 14.53
CA LYS A 58 -8.33 20.27 15.16
C LYS A 58 -6.94 19.64 15.00
N ARG A 59 -6.81 18.61 14.18
CA ARG A 59 -5.57 17.87 14.00
C ARG A 59 -5.00 18.09 12.61
N LEU A 60 -3.68 18.21 12.54
CA LEU A 60 -2.92 18.22 11.30
C LEU A 60 -2.54 16.77 10.99
N ARG A 61 -2.93 16.29 9.80
CA ARG A 61 -2.64 14.91 9.35
C ARG A 61 -1.92 14.92 8.01
N LYS A 62 -0.99 14.00 7.85
CA LYS A 62 -0.31 13.77 6.59
C LYS A 62 -1.03 12.66 5.83
N TYR A 63 -1.55 13.00 4.66
CA TYR A 63 -2.19 12.06 3.74
C TYR A 63 -1.23 11.65 2.65
N TYR A 64 -1.36 10.41 2.23
CA TYR A 64 -0.57 9.83 1.14
C TYR A 64 -1.47 9.57 -0.05
N HIS A 65 -0.93 9.79 -1.24
CA HIS A 65 -1.64 9.71 -2.50
C HIS A 65 -0.82 8.90 -3.50
N ILE A 66 -1.46 7.95 -4.21
CA ILE A 66 -0.79 7.21 -5.27
C ILE A 66 -0.65 8.10 -6.52
N GLU A 67 0.56 8.16 -7.06
CA GLU A 67 0.83 8.85 -8.31
C GLU A 67 0.62 7.91 -9.51
N THR A 68 0.58 8.46 -10.72
CA THR A 68 0.42 7.66 -11.94
C THR A 68 1.49 6.57 -12.03
N LYS A 69 2.74 6.91 -11.72
CA LYS A 69 3.84 5.96 -11.68
C LYS A 69 3.60 4.84 -10.68
N GLY A 70 2.98 5.15 -9.53
CA GLY A 70 2.59 4.17 -8.53
C GLY A 70 1.52 3.22 -9.02
N LYS A 71 0.54 3.73 -9.76
CA LYS A 71 -0.52 2.89 -10.37
C LYS A 71 0.06 1.92 -11.39
N GLU A 72 0.98 2.39 -12.23
CA GLU A 72 1.67 1.55 -13.20
C GLU A 72 2.48 0.46 -12.53
N ARG A 73 3.22 0.81 -11.46
CA ARG A 73 4.01 -0.14 -10.69
C ARG A 73 3.14 -1.17 -9.99
N LEU A 74 2.01 -0.76 -9.44
CA LEU A 74 1.03 -1.66 -8.83
C LEU A 74 0.55 -2.72 -9.83
N LYS A 75 0.23 -2.28 -11.05
CA LYS A 75 -0.22 -3.16 -12.11
C LYS A 75 0.85 -4.21 -12.46
N GLU A 76 2.11 -3.79 -12.58
CA GLU A 76 3.23 -4.69 -12.84
C GLU A 76 3.40 -5.72 -11.72
N ILE A 77 3.40 -5.28 -10.47
CA ILE A 77 3.58 -6.14 -9.30
C ILE A 77 2.44 -7.17 -9.21
N ARG A 78 1.21 -6.74 -9.46
CA ARG A 78 0.06 -7.66 -9.45
C ARG A 78 0.16 -8.71 -10.54
N GLN A 79 0.65 -8.33 -11.71
CA GLN A 79 0.87 -9.27 -12.80
C GLN A 79 1.95 -10.30 -12.44
N GLU A 80 3.05 -9.86 -11.86
CA GLU A 80 4.13 -10.72 -11.37
C GLU A 80 3.62 -11.69 -10.32
N TYR A 81 2.83 -11.20 -9.35
CA TYR A 81 2.22 -12.01 -8.30
C TYR A 81 1.31 -13.08 -8.89
N ASN A 82 0.42 -12.72 -9.81
CA ASN A 82 -0.49 -13.64 -10.44
C ASN A 82 0.24 -14.73 -11.23
N ASN A 83 1.33 -14.35 -11.90
CA ASN A 83 2.16 -15.31 -12.65
C ASN A 83 2.81 -16.33 -11.70
N ILE A 84 3.32 -15.88 -10.56
CA ILE A 84 3.93 -16.75 -9.55
C ILE A 84 2.90 -17.72 -8.98
N ILE A 85 1.73 -17.24 -8.61
CA ILE A 85 0.64 -18.08 -8.08
C ILE A 85 0.19 -19.11 -9.11
N THR A 86 0.04 -18.71 -10.36
CA THR A 86 -0.32 -19.62 -11.45
C THR A 86 0.71 -20.71 -11.62
N GLY A 87 2.02 -20.35 -11.61
CA GLY A 87 3.10 -21.30 -11.72
C GLY A 87 3.14 -22.31 -10.56
N ILE A 88 2.96 -21.81 -9.35
CA ILE A 88 2.90 -22.65 -8.14
C ILE A 88 1.74 -23.64 -8.24
N ASN A 89 0.56 -23.17 -8.62
CA ASN A 89 -0.62 -24.04 -8.73
C ASN A 89 -0.44 -25.12 -9.79
N LYS A 90 0.23 -24.83 -10.90
CA LYS A 90 0.55 -25.83 -11.91
C LYS A 90 1.46 -26.93 -11.35
N ILE A 91 2.44 -26.56 -10.55
CA ILE A 91 3.35 -27.53 -9.89
C ILE A 91 2.61 -28.36 -8.86
N LEU A 92 1.76 -27.73 -8.05
CA LEU A 92 0.98 -28.42 -7.02
C LEU A 92 -0.19 -29.24 -7.57
N GLY A 93 -0.58 -29.03 -8.81
CA GLY A 93 -1.71 -29.75 -9.42
C GLY A 93 -3.08 -29.23 -9.01
N THR A 94 -3.15 -27.97 -8.58
CA THR A 94 -4.41 -27.34 -8.14
C THR A 94 -4.93 -26.30 -9.11
#